data_67db66b07af41050b0a3b300afa5a83c
#
_entry.id   67db66b07af41050b0a3b300afa5a83c
#
_cell.length_a   1.000
_cell.length_b   1.000
_cell.length_c   1.000
_cell.angle_alpha   90.00
_cell.angle_beta   90.00
_cell.angle_gamma   90.00
#
_symmetry.space_group_name_H-M   'P 1'
#
loop_
_entity.id
_entity.type
_entity.pdbx_description
1 polymer ?
#
loop_
_entity_poly.entity_id
_entity_poly.type
_entity_poly.pdbx_seq_one_letter_code
_entity_poly.pdbx_strand_id
1 'polypeptide(L)'
;MMTISRQLSSDLKKQGLIYESRHYHNVVFKGNDKNGVTRFASMRGVFDKQGKPFKCDVTGNDKNYGFNVVNVNSTELVVFEAAIDLMSYVDIFADYESNKLALGMLAEAPLETFLREHPQITSIRFCLDGDEPGRKAAAELMRKYYEFGYEVEDCPPPAGYKDYNEWLVAAKLNLNRMNKRADEPVRA
;
A
#
# COMPACT_ATOMS: atom_id res chain seq x y z
N MET A 1 -2.42 -13.89 8.11
CA MET A 1 -2.12 -13.00 9.26
C MET A 1 -1.42 -11.77 8.70
N MET A 2 -1.92 -10.57 9.00
CA MET A 2 -1.25 -9.33 8.55
C MET A 2 0.12 -9.23 9.22
N THR A 3 1.17 -9.11 8.41
CA THR A 3 2.58 -9.17 8.86
C THR A 3 3.18 -7.77 9.08
N ILE A 4 2.36 -6.73 9.00
CA ILE A 4 2.77 -5.33 9.18
C ILE A 4 3.26 -5.09 10.61
N SER A 5 4.30 -4.26 10.76
CA SER A 5 4.86 -3.93 12.07
C SER A 5 3.84 -3.22 12.97
N ARG A 6 3.97 -3.44 14.28
CA ARG A 6 3.12 -2.79 15.28
C ARG A 6 3.33 -1.28 15.29
N GLN A 7 4.56 -0.83 15.05
CA GLN A 7 4.90 0.60 15.03
C GLN A 7 4.15 1.30 13.92
N LEU A 8 4.27 0.87 12.65
CA LEU A 8 3.57 1.45 11.51
C LEU A 8 2.05 1.44 11.71
N SER A 9 1.50 0.31 12.16
CA SER A 9 0.05 0.20 12.44
C SER A 9 -0.41 1.18 13.53
N SER A 10 0.41 1.39 14.57
CA SER A 10 0.12 2.36 15.65
C SER A 10 0.14 3.79 15.14
N ASP A 11 1.12 4.14 14.29
CA ASP A 11 1.28 5.50 13.78
C ASP A 11 0.16 5.88 12.80
N LEU A 12 -0.23 4.97 11.90
CA LEU A 12 -1.38 5.18 11.02
C LEU A 12 -2.71 5.26 11.79
N LYS A 13 -2.86 4.51 12.89
CA LYS A 13 -4.01 4.63 13.80
C LYS A 13 -4.07 6.00 14.48
N LYS A 14 -2.93 6.50 15.00
CA LYS A 14 -2.85 7.84 15.62
C LYS A 14 -3.20 8.95 14.63
N GLN A 15 -2.82 8.80 13.36
CA GLN A 15 -3.18 9.71 12.29
C GLN A 15 -4.65 9.56 11.83
N GLY A 16 -5.36 8.55 12.33
CA GLY A 16 -6.74 8.26 11.96
C GLY A 16 -6.92 7.74 10.53
N LEU A 17 -5.85 7.26 9.90
CA LEU A 17 -5.84 6.71 8.54
C LEU A 17 -6.31 5.26 8.48
N ILE A 18 -6.12 4.51 9.55
CA ILE A 18 -6.65 3.15 9.71
C ILE A 18 -7.36 3.00 11.04
N TYR A 19 -8.33 2.09 11.09
CA TYR A 19 -8.99 1.70 12.34
C TYR A 19 -9.53 0.27 12.23
N GLU A 20 -9.97 -0.29 13.36
CA GLU A 20 -10.55 -1.62 13.46
C GLU A 20 -12.09 -1.53 13.40
N SER A 21 -12.71 -2.33 12.54
CA SER A 21 -14.18 -2.39 12.47
C SER A 21 -14.78 -3.09 13.71
N ARG A 22 -15.95 -2.60 14.20
CA ARG A 22 -16.54 -3.03 15.46
C ARG A 22 -16.95 -4.52 15.50
N HIS A 23 -17.49 -5.06 14.40
CA HIS A 23 -18.13 -6.38 14.44
C HIS A 23 -17.21 -7.54 14.08
N TYR A 24 -16.26 -7.33 13.15
CA TYR A 24 -15.43 -8.42 12.60
C TYR A 24 -13.93 -8.17 12.78
N HIS A 25 -13.57 -7.11 13.49
CA HIS A 25 -12.17 -6.74 13.72
C HIS A 25 -11.34 -6.64 12.44
N ASN A 26 -11.98 -6.25 11.32
CA ASN A 26 -11.29 -5.99 10.06
C ASN A 26 -10.52 -4.68 10.16
N VAL A 27 -9.40 -4.58 9.45
CA VAL A 27 -8.72 -3.30 9.27
C VAL A 27 -9.47 -2.49 8.22
N VAL A 28 -9.80 -1.25 8.55
CA VAL A 28 -10.38 -0.26 7.64
C VAL A 28 -9.31 0.75 7.27
N PHE A 29 -9.12 0.95 5.96
CA PHE A 29 -8.21 1.92 5.37
C PHE A 29 -9.00 3.10 4.83
N LYS A 30 -8.60 4.33 5.16
CA LYS A 30 -9.32 5.55 4.76
C LYS A 30 -8.58 6.30 3.68
N GLY A 31 -9.28 6.69 2.62
CA GLY A 31 -8.82 7.65 1.63
C GLY A 31 -9.43 9.02 1.91
N ASN A 32 -8.57 10.00 2.16
CA ASN A 32 -8.97 11.35 2.50
C ASN A 32 -8.73 12.29 1.31
N ASP A 33 -9.56 13.34 1.19
CA ASP A 33 -9.28 14.47 0.31
C ASP A 33 -8.21 15.42 0.92
N LYS A 34 -7.81 16.45 0.17
CA LYS A 34 -6.80 17.44 0.59
C LYS A 34 -7.14 18.18 1.89
N ASN A 35 -8.40 18.18 2.31
CA ASN A 35 -8.87 18.81 3.56
C ASN A 35 -8.95 17.81 4.71
N GLY A 36 -8.52 16.56 4.52
CA GLY A 36 -8.58 15.48 5.52
C GLY A 36 -9.96 14.85 5.68
N VAL A 37 -10.92 15.17 4.79
CA VAL A 37 -12.26 14.57 4.82
C VAL A 37 -12.21 13.19 4.17
N THR A 38 -12.67 12.17 4.87
CA THR A 38 -12.72 10.80 4.34
C THR A 38 -13.74 10.69 3.20
N ARG A 39 -13.27 10.31 2.03
CA ARG A 39 -14.05 10.08 0.80
C ARG A 39 -14.15 8.61 0.43
N PHE A 40 -13.18 7.83 0.82
CA PHE A 40 -13.07 6.41 0.53
C PHE A 40 -12.73 5.61 1.78
N ALA A 41 -13.25 4.39 1.88
CA ALA A 41 -12.81 3.43 2.87
C ALA A 41 -12.91 2.01 2.32
N SER A 42 -11.89 1.20 2.58
CA SER A 42 -11.88 -0.23 2.27
C SER A 42 -11.58 -1.06 3.51
N MET A 43 -12.07 -2.29 3.54
CA MET A 43 -11.86 -3.21 4.64
C MET A 43 -11.09 -4.44 4.20
N ARG A 44 -10.18 -4.92 5.08
CA ARG A 44 -9.48 -6.18 4.92
C ARG A 44 -9.57 -7.01 6.19
N GLY A 45 -9.92 -8.29 6.03
CA GLY A 45 -9.94 -9.26 7.13
C GLY A 45 -8.55 -9.54 7.67
N VAL A 46 -8.44 -9.67 8.99
CA VAL A 46 -7.20 -10.05 9.69
C VAL A 46 -7.04 -11.56 9.73
N PHE A 47 -8.16 -12.28 9.61
CA PHE A 47 -8.19 -13.74 9.62
C PHE A 47 -8.54 -14.26 8.25
N ASP A 48 -7.75 -15.22 7.81
CA ASP A 48 -7.99 -15.96 6.57
C ASP A 48 -8.94 -17.13 6.89
N LYS A 49 -10.19 -17.01 6.45
CA LYS A 49 -11.10 -18.14 6.40
C LYS A 49 -11.03 -18.74 5.00
N GLN A 50 -10.50 -19.95 4.85
CA GLN A 50 -10.42 -20.69 3.60
C GLN A 50 -9.39 -20.18 2.57
N GLY A 51 -8.26 -19.60 2.99
CA GLY A 51 -7.18 -19.21 2.08
C GLY A 51 -7.39 -17.89 1.32
N LYS A 52 -8.50 -17.15 1.59
CA LYS A 52 -8.75 -15.83 0.99
C LYS A 52 -9.14 -14.80 2.04
N PRO A 53 -8.33 -13.76 2.26
CA PRO A 53 -8.68 -12.71 3.18
C PRO A 53 -9.91 -11.95 2.68
N PHE A 54 -10.83 -11.62 3.60
CA PHE A 54 -11.98 -10.77 3.30
C PHE A 54 -11.51 -9.41 2.76
N LYS A 55 -12.08 -8.97 1.65
CA LYS A 55 -11.88 -7.64 1.07
C LYS A 55 -13.24 -7.05 0.71
N CYS A 56 -13.50 -5.82 1.09
CA CYS A 56 -14.74 -5.12 0.76
C CYS A 56 -14.51 -3.61 0.79
N ASP A 57 -15.08 -2.91 -0.17
CA ASP A 57 -15.23 -1.47 -0.10
C ASP A 57 -16.44 -1.09 0.75
N VAL A 58 -16.35 0.00 1.48
CA VAL A 58 -17.48 0.53 2.25
C VAL A 58 -18.50 1.14 1.29
N THR A 59 -19.79 0.93 1.58
CA THR A 59 -20.88 1.53 0.79
C THR A 59 -20.82 3.06 0.86
N GLY A 60 -21.01 3.72 -0.27
CA GLY A 60 -21.00 5.19 -0.36
C GLY A 60 -19.61 5.79 -0.65
N ASN A 61 -18.61 4.96 -0.95
CA ASN A 61 -17.28 5.44 -1.37
C ASN A 61 -17.36 6.30 -2.65
N ASP A 62 -16.56 7.35 -2.66
CA ASP A 62 -16.17 8.04 -3.88
C ASP A 62 -14.97 7.30 -4.51
N LYS A 63 -15.19 6.68 -5.67
CA LYS A 63 -14.19 5.89 -6.40
C LYS A 63 -13.06 6.72 -7.02
N ASN A 64 -13.15 8.05 -6.93
CA ASN A 64 -12.07 8.95 -7.29
C ASN A 64 -11.01 9.06 -6.19
N TYR A 65 -11.17 8.38 -5.06
CA TYR A 65 -10.22 8.38 -3.95
C TYR A 65 -9.76 6.96 -3.63
N GLY A 66 -8.53 6.85 -3.12
CA GLY A 66 -7.93 5.63 -2.61
C GLY A 66 -7.31 5.85 -1.22
N PHE A 67 -6.91 4.77 -0.55
CA PHE A 67 -6.15 4.89 0.70
C PHE A 67 -4.88 5.69 0.44
N ASN A 68 -4.64 6.74 1.21
CA ASN A 68 -3.50 7.63 1.02
C ASN A 68 -2.82 8.02 2.33
N VAL A 69 -1.52 8.32 2.22
CA VAL A 69 -0.69 8.91 3.28
C VAL A 69 -0.01 10.12 2.67
N VAL A 70 -0.31 11.31 3.20
CA VAL A 70 0.12 12.58 2.62
C VAL A 70 1.25 13.19 3.44
N ASN A 71 2.34 13.58 2.77
CA ASN A 71 3.38 14.47 3.27
C ASN A 71 3.39 15.74 2.40
N VAL A 72 2.86 16.81 2.91
CA VAL A 72 2.72 18.10 2.17
C VAL A 72 4.05 18.72 1.74
N ASN A 73 5.16 18.30 2.34
CA ASN A 73 6.50 18.78 2.03
C ASN A 73 7.18 17.96 0.92
N SER A 74 6.58 16.85 0.50
CA SER A 74 7.16 15.98 -0.51
C SER A 74 6.61 16.27 -1.89
N THR A 75 7.47 16.21 -2.89
CA THR A 75 7.13 16.28 -4.32
C THR A 75 7.06 14.90 -4.98
N GLU A 76 7.30 13.83 -4.22
CA GLU A 76 7.27 12.46 -4.68
C GLU A 76 5.97 11.77 -4.27
N LEU A 77 5.42 10.96 -5.18
CA LEU A 77 4.28 10.07 -4.95
C LEU A 77 4.66 8.64 -5.28
N VAL A 78 4.38 7.71 -4.35
CA VAL A 78 4.51 6.26 -4.58
C VAL A 78 3.12 5.65 -4.69
N VAL A 79 2.87 4.91 -5.79
CA VAL A 79 1.54 4.37 -6.15
C VAL A 79 1.53 2.86 -6.06
N PHE A 80 0.50 2.31 -5.43
CA PHE A 80 0.29 0.87 -5.19
C PHE A 80 -1.08 0.43 -5.70
N GLU A 81 -1.24 -0.87 -5.97
CA GLU A 81 -2.56 -1.42 -6.28
C GLU A 81 -3.44 -1.49 -5.03
N ALA A 82 -2.93 -1.99 -3.91
CA ALA A 82 -3.71 -2.16 -2.68
C ALA A 82 -3.05 -1.51 -1.45
N ALA A 83 -3.90 -1.13 -0.47
CA ALA A 83 -3.47 -0.53 0.79
C ALA A 83 -2.47 -1.39 1.58
N ILE A 84 -2.59 -2.74 1.47
CA ILE A 84 -1.67 -3.64 2.17
C ILE A 84 -0.27 -3.62 1.57
N ASP A 85 -0.14 -3.41 0.26
CA ASP A 85 1.15 -3.32 -0.43
C ASP A 85 1.85 -2.02 -0.09
N LEU A 86 1.09 -0.91 -0.03
CA LEU A 86 1.57 0.36 0.50
C LEU A 86 2.15 0.20 1.91
N MET A 87 1.41 -0.43 2.83
CA MET A 87 1.89 -0.66 4.19
C MET A 87 3.11 -1.58 4.23
N SER A 88 3.14 -2.60 3.37
CA SER A 88 4.26 -3.54 3.27
C SER A 88 5.52 -2.85 2.76
N TYR A 89 5.38 -1.97 1.77
CA TYR A 89 6.46 -1.14 1.25
C TYR A 89 7.06 -0.25 2.35
N VAL A 90 6.21 0.46 3.11
CA VAL A 90 6.69 1.30 4.22
C VAL A 90 7.40 0.46 5.29
N ASP A 91 6.90 -0.74 5.59
CA ASP A 91 7.53 -1.63 6.59
C ASP A 91 8.88 -2.20 6.12
N ILE A 92 9.09 -2.35 4.80
CA ILE A 92 10.34 -2.84 4.20
C ILE A 92 11.38 -1.72 4.11
N PHE A 93 10.98 -0.56 3.59
CA PHE A 93 11.92 0.52 3.22
C PHE A 93 12.01 1.65 4.24
N ALA A 94 11.13 1.67 5.25
CA ALA A 94 11.00 2.77 6.21
C ALA A 94 10.84 4.15 5.53
N ASP A 95 10.18 4.18 4.36
CA ASP A 95 9.89 5.41 3.64
C ASP A 95 8.69 6.13 4.28
N TYR A 96 8.98 7.15 5.08
CA TYR A 96 8.00 8.04 5.73
C TYR A 96 7.94 9.41 5.06
N GLU A 97 8.78 9.67 4.06
CA GLU A 97 8.97 10.99 3.46
C GLU A 97 8.11 11.21 2.21
N SER A 98 7.91 10.20 1.38
CA SER A 98 7.12 10.33 0.16
C SER A 98 5.60 10.31 0.43
N ASN A 99 4.82 10.92 -0.47
CA ASN A 99 3.37 10.69 -0.52
C ASN A 99 3.08 9.27 -1.01
N LYS A 100 1.98 8.68 -0.56
CA LYS A 100 1.61 7.31 -0.93
C LYS A 100 0.13 7.21 -1.24
N LEU A 101 -0.19 6.48 -2.32
CA LEU A 101 -1.56 6.24 -2.76
C LEU A 101 -1.73 4.77 -3.15
N ALA A 102 -2.77 4.13 -2.63
CA ALA A 102 -3.26 2.85 -3.12
C ALA A 102 -4.53 3.06 -3.94
N LEU A 103 -4.53 2.57 -5.19
CA LEU A 103 -5.61 2.79 -6.15
C LEU A 103 -6.90 2.03 -5.79
N GLY A 104 -6.79 0.99 -4.96
CA GLY A 104 -7.90 0.10 -4.59
C GLY A 104 -8.16 -1.02 -5.60
N MET A 105 -7.79 -0.82 -6.83
CA MET A 105 -7.64 -1.71 -7.99
C MET A 105 -6.77 -0.98 -9.01
N LEU A 106 -6.68 -1.44 -10.25
CA LEU A 106 -5.94 -0.75 -11.32
C LEU A 106 -6.73 0.44 -11.94
N ALA A 107 -7.62 1.09 -11.17
CA ALA A 107 -8.38 2.26 -11.62
C ALA A 107 -7.51 3.53 -11.51
N GLU A 108 -7.51 4.35 -12.55
CA GLU A 108 -6.68 5.55 -12.60
C GLU A 108 -7.29 6.76 -11.86
N ALA A 109 -8.61 6.81 -11.69
CA ALA A 109 -9.31 7.97 -11.14
C ALA A 109 -8.77 8.45 -9.76
N PRO A 110 -8.36 7.58 -8.82
CA PRO A 110 -7.72 8.01 -7.59
C PRO A 110 -6.40 8.74 -7.81
N LEU A 111 -5.58 8.33 -8.79
CA LEU A 111 -4.32 8.97 -9.12
C LEU A 111 -4.54 10.36 -9.72
N GLU A 112 -5.45 10.48 -10.69
CA GLU A 112 -5.80 11.78 -11.30
C GLU A 112 -6.31 12.77 -10.24
N THR A 113 -7.15 12.30 -9.34
CA THR A 113 -7.68 13.13 -8.25
C THR A 113 -6.58 13.55 -7.27
N PHE A 114 -5.72 12.62 -6.87
CA PHE A 114 -4.62 12.90 -5.95
C PHE A 114 -3.66 13.95 -6.52
N LEU A 115 -3.24 13.81 -7.78
CA LEU A 115 -2.34 14.75 -8.44
C LEU A 115 -2.98 16.14 -8.62
N ARG A 116 -4.27 16.22 -8.93
CA ARG A 116 -5.01 17.49 -9.00
C ARG A 116 -5.08 18.18 -7.65
N GLU A 117 -5.23 17.43 -6.55
CA GLU A 117 -5.29 17.96 -5.19
C GLU A 117 -3.92 18.31 -4.60
N HIS A 118 -2.84 17.74 -5.14
CA HIS A 118 -1.46 17.90 -4.69
C HIS A 118 -0.54 18.35 -5.85
N PRO A 119 -0.69 19.57 -6.37
CA PRO A 119 0.02 20.05 -7.56
C PRO A 119 1.54 20.22 -7.36
N GLN A 120 2.04 20.08 -6.13
CA GLN A 120 3.48 20.07 -5.83
C GLN A 120 4.17 18.76 -6.26
N ILE A 121 3.43 17.69 -6.54
CA ILE A 121 4.00 16.42 -6.98
C ILE A 121 4.62 16.59 -8.38
N THR A 122 5.88 16.17 -8.51
CA THR A 122 6.63 16.22 -9.77
C THR A 122 7.17 14.85 -10.18
N SER A 123 7.25 13.90 -9.25
CA SER A 123 7.71 12.54 -9.54
C SER A 123 6.75 11.47 -9.02
N ILE A 124 6.61 10.39 -9.79
CA ILE A 124 5.69 9.28 -9.50
C ILE A 124 6.45 7.96 -9.64
N ARG A 125 6.47 7.18 -8.55
CA ARG A 125 7.00 5.82 -8.55
C ARG A 125 5.83 4.83 -8.56
N PHE A 126 5.79 3.96 -9.57
CA PHE A 126 4.74 2.94 -9.72
C PHE A 126 5.21 1.61 -9.12
N CYS A 127 4.69 1.29 -7.94
CA CYS A 127 4.92 0.05 -7.19
C CYS A 127 3.73 -0.92 -7.33
N LEU A 128 3.29 -1.15 -8.57
CA LEU A 128 2.15 -2.02 -8.87
C LEU A 128 2.55 -3.51 -8.85
N ASP A 129 1.54 -4.39 -8.81
CA ASP A 129 1.76 -5.83 -8.75
C ASP A 129 2.68 -6.34 -9.87
N GLY A 130 3.45 -7.38 -9.57
CA GLY A 130 4.39 -8.03 -10.51
C GLY A 130 3.71 -8.96 -11.52
N ASP A 131 2.40 -9.18 -11.45
CA ASP A 131 1.64 -9.99 -12.40
C ASP A 131 1.38 -9.25 -13.73
N GLU A 132 0.91 -9.98 -14.76
CA GLU A 132 0.72 -9.41 -16.09
C GLU A 132 -0.20 -8.18 -16.12
N PRO A 133 -1.38 -8.16 -15.44
CA PRO A 133 -2.21 -6.96 -15.37
C PRO A 133 -1.50 -5.77 -14.72
N GLY A 134 -0.79 -5.98 -13.62
CA GLY A 134 -0.06 -4.92 -12.91
C GLY A 134 1.08 -4.35 -13.76
N ARG A 135 1.84 -5.18 -14.45
CA ARG A 135 2.93 -4.74 -15.36
C ARG A 135 2.39 -3.96 -16.55
N LYS A 136 1.28 -4.40 -17.13
CA LYS A 136 0.62 -3.68 -18.24
C LYS A 136 0.13 -2.31 -17.76
N ALA A 137 -0.57 -2.25 -16.64
CA ALA A 137 -1.04 -0.99 -16.07
C ALA A 137 0.11 -0.03 -15.74
N ALA A 138 1.21 -0.52 -15.15
CA ALA A 138 2.39 0.28 -14.87
C ALA A 138 2.96 0.91 -16.14
N ALA A 139 3.14 0.13 -17.21
CA ALA A 139 3.67 0.63 -18.48
C ALA A 139 2.76 1.71 -19.12
N GLU A 140 1.43 1.51 -19.07
CA GLU A 140 0.46 2.45 -19.60
C GLU A 140 0.44 3.76 -18.80
N LEU A 141 0.41 3.68 -17.45
CA LEU A 141 0.43 4.85 -16.59
C LEU A 141 1.75 5.62 -16.69
N MET A 142 2.89 4.94 -16.66
CA MET A 142 4.19 5.57 -16.80
C MET A 142 4.28 6.36 -18.09
N ARG A 143 3.88 5.79 -19.23
CA ARG A 143 3.87 6.51 -20.51
C ARG A 143 3.01 7.77 -20.44
N LYS A 144 1.77 7.65 -19.93
CA LYS A 144 0.82 8.76 -19.83
C LYS A 144 1.37 9.90 -18.95
N TYR A 145 1.87 9.56 -17.77
CA TYR A 145 2.32 10.59 -16.82
C TYR A 145 3.68 11.19 -17.22
N TYR A 146 4.53 10.43 -17.90
CA TYR A 146 5.72 10.99 -18.53
C TYR A 146 5.35 12.04 -19.62
N GLU A 147 4.37 11.74 -20.44
CA GLU A 147 3.85 12.70 -21.46
C GLU A 147 3.22 13.95 -20.80
N PHE A 148 2.71 13.84 -19.58
CA PHE A 148 2.23 14.98 -18.78
C PHE A 148 3.33 15.75 -18.04
N GLY A 149 4.60 15.34 -18.19
CA GLY A 149 5.76 16.04 -17.65
C GLY A 149 6.18 15.62 -16.24
N TYR A 150 5.66 14.50 -15.71
CA TYR A 150 6.14 13.92 -14.47
C TYR A 150 7.42 13.10 -14.69
N GLU A 151 8.32 13.12 -13.73
CA GLU A 151 9.34 12.07 -13.62
C GLU A 151 8.66 10.77 -13.18
N VAL A 152 8.92 9.65 -13.89
CA VAL A 152 8.27 8.38 -13.61
C VAL A 152 9.29 7.25 -13.41
N GLU A 153 9.04 6.38 -12.45
CA GLU A 153 9.88 5.23 -12.14
C GLU A 153 9.02 3.97 -11.99
N ASP A 154 9.47 2.84 -12.55
CA ASP A 154 8.86 1.53 -12.36
C ASP A 154 9.56 0.79 -11.23
N CYS A 155 8.82 0.52 -10.15
CA CYS A 155 9.32 -0.18 -8.97
C CYS A 155 8.43 -1.38 -8.63
N PRO A 156 8.44 -2.45 -9.44
CA PRO A 156 7.69 -3.66 -9.10
C PRO A 156 8.28 -4.35 -7.86
N PRO A 157 7.54 -5.24 -7.19
CA PRO A 157 8.12 -6.14 -6.22
C PRO A 157 9.23 -6.98 -6.87
N PRO A 158 10.20 -7.50 -6.09
CA PRO A 158 11.28 -8.32 -6.63
C PRO A 158 10.76 -9.54 -7.38
N ALA A 159 11.52 -10.00 -8.38
CA ALA A 159 11.17 -11.18 -9.16
C ALA A 159 10.89 -12.38 -8.26
N GLY A 160 9.77 -13.08 -8.53
CA GLY A 160 9.30 -14.21 -7.74
C GLY A 160 8.24 -13.87 -6.70
N TYR A 161 7.91 -12.59 -6.51
CA TYR A 161 6.80 -12.15 -5.67
C TYR A 161 5.75 -11.42 -6.51
N LYS A 162 4.49 -11.69 -6.23
CA LYS A 162 3.38 -11.02 -6.91
C LYS A 162 3.27 -9.56 -6.48
N ASP A 163 3.35 -9.31 -5.18
CA ASP A 163 3.12 -8.00 -4.58
C ASP A 163 4.08 -7.76 -3.39
N TYR A 164 4.10 -6.54 -2.87
CA TYR A 164 4.96 -6.16 -1.74
C TYR A 164 4.58 -6.87 -0.44
N ASN A 165 3.31 -7.23 -0.26
CA ASN A 165 2.87 -7.96 0.93
C ASN A 165 3.37 -9.41 0.91
N GLU A 166 3.38 -10.07 -0.24
CA GLU A 166 3.94 -11.41 -0.39
C GLU A 166 5.45 -11.41 -0.08
N TRP A 167 6.18 -10.41 -0.60
CA TRP A 167 7.61 -10.24 -0.31
C TRP A 167 7.85 -10.02 1.19
N LEU A 168 7.13 -9.12 1.85
CA LEU A 168 7.27 -8.86 3.29
C LEU A 168 7.00 -10.12 4.11
N VAL A 169 5.95 -10.89 3.78
CA VAL A 169 5.61 -12.14 4.46
C VAL A 169 6.75 -13.15 4.34
N ALA A 170 7.29 -13.34 3.14
CA ALA A 170 8.42 -14.25 2.89
C ALA A 170 9.67 -13.83 3.65
N ALA A 171 10.02 -12.55 3.64
CA ALA A 171 11.18 -12.02 4.37
C ALA A 171 11.07 -12.27 5.88
N LYS A 172 9.90 -12.01 6.48
CA LYS A 172 9.68 -12.23 7.93
C LYS A 172 9.67 -13.72 8.30
N LEU A 173 9.15 -14.59 7.45
CA LEU A 173 9.23 -16.05 7.66
C LEU A 173 10.66 -16.56 7.64
N ASN A 174 11.49 -16.06 6.74
CA ASN A 174 12.90 -16.42 6.65
C ASN A 174 13.68 -15.95 7.89
N LEU A 175 13.47 -14.72 8.33
CA LEU A 175 14.08 -14.20 9.57
C LEU A 175 13.71 -15.06 10.79
N ASN A 176 12.44 -15.45 10.92
CA ASN A 176 11.99 -16.29 12.03
C ASN A 176 12.60 -17.69 11.99
N ARG A 177 12.84 -18.27 10.79
CA ARG A 177 13.52 -19.57 10.64
C ARG A 177 15.01 -19.46 11.01
N MET A 178 15.68 -18.39 10.64
CA MET A 178 17.09 -18.15 10.98
C MET A 178 17.27 -17.99 12.49
N ASN A 179 16.42 -17.20 13.14
CA ASN A 179 16.47 -17.00 14.60
C ASN A 179 16.24 -18.32 15.37
N LYS A 180 15.27 -19.13 14.96
CA LYS A 180 15.04 -20.46 15.57
C LYS A 180 16.24 -21.39 15.45
N ARG A 181 16.97 -21.37 14.33
CA ARG A 181 18.19 -22.18 14.15
C ARG A 181 19.36 -21.69 15.00
N ALA A 182 19.43 -20.38 15.25
CA ALA A 182 20.48 -19.80 16.11
C ALA A 182 20.26 -20.14 17.61
N ASP A 183 19.00 -20.38 18.01
CA ASP A 183 18.64 -20.73 19.38
C ASP A 183 18.68 -22.26 19.66
N GLU A 184 18.93 -23.11 18.66
CA GLU A 184 19.09 -24.55 18.88
C GLU A 184 20.47 -24.82 19.53
N PRO A 185 20.51 -25.46 20.71
CA PRO A 185 21.78 -25.79 21.35
C PRO A 185 22.56 -26.78 20.47
N VAL A 186 23.83 -26.47 20.23
CA VAL A 186 24.77 -27.40 19.59
C VAL A 186 24.76 -28.70 20.40
N ARG A 187 24.17 -29.75 19.84
CA ARG A 187 24.24 -31.08 20.47
C ARG A 187 25.71 -31.53 20.39
N ALA A 188 26.34 -31.58 21.56
CA ALA A 188 27.67 -32.14 21.74
C ALA A 188 27.63 -33.67 21.58
#